data_444c280ef80b941f6155853d3979b510
#
_entry.id   444c280ef80b941f6155853d3979b510
#
_cell.length_a   1.000
_cell.length_b   1.000
_cell.length_c   1.000
_cell.angle_alpha   90.00
_cell.angle_beta   90.00
_cell.angle_gamma   90.00
#
_symmetry.space_group_name_H-M   'P 1'
#
loop_
_entity.id
_entity.type
_entity.pdbx_description
1 polymer ?
#
loop_
_entity_poly.entity_id
_entity_poly.type
_entity_poly.pdbx_seq_one_letter_code
_entity_poly.pdbx_strand_id
1 'polypeptide(L)'
;MKSTISRLLKTYENGKLSRRELVQGLAVLAASAGTVSAAGFQGNSINHVSLYVSDLQRSSDFYQRVLGCTVNKRDGNNQLMFGKSFLVLRPGKPPGKVDHLAIGVDNFNQDSVTADLKARGVSPIVETGGSGFHVVDPDGFPVQITSVNNTGR
;
A
#
# COMPACT_ATOMS: atom_id res chain seq x y z
N MET A 1 9.82 1.91 -23.22
CA MET A 1 9.17 3.23 -23.41
C MET A 1 10.16 4.34 -23.75
N LYS A 2 11.17 4.66 -22.94
CA LYS A 2 12.18 5.71 -23.25
C LYS A 2 12.82 5.54 -24.64
N SER A 3 13.21 4.35 -25.06
CA SER A 3 13.82 4.07 -26.38
C SER A 3 12.87 4.32 -27.56
N THR A 4 11.57 4.08 -27.39
CA THR A 4 10.56 4.29 -28.46
C THR A 4 10.27 5.77 -28.65
N ILE A 5 10.16 6.55 -27.57
CA ILE A 5 9.99 8.01 -27.63
C ILE A 5 11.22 8.65 -28.29
N SER A 6 12.43 8.27 -27.86
CA SER A 6 13.67 8.78 -28.47
C SER A 6 13.77 8.48 -29.98
N ARG A 7 13.29 7.29 -30.38
CA ARG A 7 13.27 6.92 -31.80
C ARG A 7 12.27 7.75 -32.61
N LEU A 8 11.05 8.01 -32.06
CA LEU A 8 10.07 8.87 -32.72
C LEU A 8 10.57 10.31 -32.87
N LEU A 9 11.16 10.88 -31.82
CA LEU A 9 11.75 12.21 -31.86
C LEU A 9 12.87 12.31 -32.92
N LYS A 10 13.78 11.35 -32.91
CA LYS A 10 14.87 11.31 -33.89
C LYS A 10 14.38 11.17 -35.35
N THR A 11 13.26 10.43 -35.56
CA THR A 11 12.64 10.28 -36.88
C THR A 11 11.98 11.58 -37.33
N TYR A 12 11.39 12.34 -36.43
CA TYR A 12 10.84 13.67 -36.70
C TYR A 12 11.93 14.70 -36.98
N GLU A 13 12.99 14.74 -36.14
CA GLU A 13 14.15 15.62 -36.35
C GLU A 13 14.82 15.41 -37.72
N ASN A 14 14.83 14.16 -38.19
CA ASN A 14 15.35 13.81 -39.54
C ASN A 14 14.35 14.09 -40.69
N GLY A 15 13.24 14.76 -40.43
CA GLY A 15 12.25 15.13 -41.46
C GLY A 15 11.45 13.94 -42.02
N LYS A 16 11.51 12.76 -41.40
CA LYS A 16 10.82 11.54 -41.84
C LYS A 16 9.43 11.33 -41.21
N LEU A 17 9.03 12.23 -40.35
CA LEU A 17 7.69 12.29 -39.74
C LEU A 17 7.18 13.73 -39.77
N SER A 18 5.93 13.92 -40.14
CA SER A 18 5.25 15.20 -39.98
C SER A 18 4.94 15.44 -38.49
N ARG A 19 4.71 16.73 -38.14
CA ARG A 19 4.28 17.12 -36.80
C ARG A 19 3.01 16.37 -36.35
N ARG A 20 2.08 16.14 -37.26
CA ARG A 20 0.82 15.42 -37.01
C ARG A 20 1.10 13.96 -36.66
N GLU A 21 1.96 13.27 -37.40
CA GLU A 21 2.34 11.88 -37.17
C GLU A 21 3.12 11.72 -35.86
N LEU A 22 3.98 12.67 -35.50
CA LEU A 22 4.67 12.69 -34.21
C LEU A 22 3.66 12.79 -33.05
N VAL A 23 2.72 13.74 -33.14
CA VAL A 23 1.69 13.93 -32.10
C VAL A 23 0.79 12.71 -31.99
N GLN A 24 0.38 12.11 -33.10
CA GLN A 24 -0.40 10.86 -33.12
C GLN A 24 0.38 9.70 -32.51
N GLY A 25 1.63 9.52 -32.86
CA GLY A 25 2.50 8.47 -32.29
C GLY A 25 2.73 8.63 -30.78
N LEU A 26 2.90 9.86 -30.31
CA LEU A 26 3.00 10.16 -28.87
C LEU A 26 1.67 9.94 -28.15
N ALA A 27 0.54 10.29 -28.75
CA ALA A 27 -0.79 10.04 -28.20
C ALA A 27 -1.09 8.55 -28.07
N VAL A 28 -0.73 7.73 -29.07
CA VAL A 28 -0.85 6.26 -29.00
C VAL A 28 0.04 5.69 -27.90
N LEU A 29 1.26 6.19 -27.75
CA LEU A 29 2.16 5.77 -26.67
C LEU A 29 1.63 6.19 -25.29
N ALA A 30 1.03 7.37 -25.16
CA ALA A 30 0.40 7.84 -23.94
C ALA A 30 -0.86 7.03 -23.62
N ALA A 31 -1.69 6.71 -24.63
CA ALA A 31 -2.88 5.86 -24.46
C ALA A 31 -2.50 4.42 -24.08
N SER A 32 -1.41 3.88 -24.66
CA SER A 32 -0.90 2.55 -24.27
C SER A 32 -0.20 2.54 -22.91
N ALA A 33 0.27 3.70 -22.43
CA ALA A 33 0.78 3.87 -21.06
C ALA A 33 -0.33 4.15 -20.04
N GLY A 34 -1.51 4.58 -20.51
CA GLY A 34 -2.63 5.02 -19.68
C GLY A 34 -3.68 3.95 -19.37
N THR A 35 -3.58 2.77 -19.95
CA THR A 35 -4.39 1.63 -19.55
C THR A 35 -3.49 0.57 -18.91
N VAL A 36 -2.93 0.86 -17.75
CA VAL A 36 -2.80 -0.20 -16.77
C VAL A 36 -4.26 -0.53 -16.42
N SER A 37 -4.88 -1.39 -17.22
CA SER A 37 -6.11 -2.07 -16.82
C SER A 37 -5.84 -2.60 -15.44
N ALA A 38 -6.63 -2.15 -14.47
CA ALA A 38 -6.59 -2.65 -13.11
C ALA A 38 -7.15 -4.09 -13.08
N ALA A 39 -6.52 -5.00 -13.83
CA ALA A 39 -6.71 -6.44 -13.70
C ALA A 39 -5.92 -6.99 -12.50
N GLY A 40 -5.37 -6.11 -11.68
CA GLY A 40 -4.61 -6.43 -10.48
C GLY A 40 -5.43 -6.20 -9.19
N PHE A 41 -4.78 -6.36 -8.04
CA PHE A 41 -5.40 -6.09 -6.75
C PHE A 41 -5.80 -4.62 -6.62
N GLN A 42 -6.87 -4.37 -5.85
CA GLN A 42 -7.33 -3.04 -5.48
C GLN A 42 -7.47 -2.97 -3.96
N GLY A 43 -7.00 -1.88 -3.35
CA GLY A 43 -7.28 -1.57 -1.96
C GLY A 43 -8.77 -1.32 -1.77
N ASN A 44 -9.39 -2.03 -0.82
CA ASN A 44 -10.83 -1.99 -0.60
C ASN A 44 -11.21 -1.28 0.70
N SER A 45 -10.37 -1.40 1.74
CA SER A 45 -10.67 -0.85 3.05
C SER A 45 -9.39 -0.51 3.81
N ILE A 46 -9.52 0.35 4.81
CA ILE A 46 -8.52 0.44 5.88
C ILE A 46 -8.80 -0.72 6.83
N ASN A 47 -7.89 -1.69 6.86
CA ASN A 47 -8.00 -2.85 7.73
C ASN A 47 -7.66 -2.48 9.18
N HIS A 48 -6.49 -1.87 9.40
CA HIS A 48 -6.09 -1.39 10.71
C HIS A 48 -5.06 -0.25 10.64
N VAL A 49 -4.86 0.39 11.78
CA VAL A 49 -3.77 1.34 12.02
C VAL A 49 -2.94 0.81 13.19
N SER A 50 -1.62 0.83 13.07
CA SER A 50 -0.70 0.47 14.14
C SER A 50 -0.12 1.74 14.78
N LEU A 51 -0.17 1.81 16.11
CA LEU A 51 0.30 2.95 16.90
C LEU A 51 1.36 2.51 17.90
N TYR A 52 2.43 3.30 18.01
CA TYR A 52 3.37 3.17 19.11
C TYR A 52 2.81 3.80 20.39
N VAL A 53 2.87 3.05 21.49
CA VAL A 53 2.46 3.50 22.81
C VAL A 53 3.57 3.26 23.81
N SER A 54 3.61 4.08 24.86
CA SER A 54 4.57 3.90 25.95
C SER A 54 4.15 2.83 26.96
N ASP A 55 2.85 2.56 27.04
CA ASP A 55 2.25 1.58 27.96
C ASP A 55 0.98 0.99 27.35
N LEU A 56 1.03 -0.32 27.08
CA LEU A 56 -0.07 -1.05 26.42
C LEU A 56 -1.33 -1.09 27.25
N GLN A 57 -1.19 -1.32 28.55
CA GLN A 57 -2.35 -1.46 29.44
C GLN A 57 -3.07 -0.12 29.59
N ARG A 58 -2.32 0.92 29.92
CA ARG A 58 -2.87 2.29 30.07
C ARG A 58 -3.58 2.77 28.80
N SER A 59 -2.96 2.55 27.64
CA SER A 59 -3.55 2.96 26.37
C SER A 59 -4.78 2.14 26.02
N SER A 60 -4.76 0.84 26.24
CA SER A 60 -5.92 -0.03 26.02
C SER A 60 -7.10 0.35 26.91
N ASP A 61 -6.85 0.60 28.19
CA ASP A 61 -7.88 1.01 29.15
C ASP A 61 -8.51 2.37 28.76
N PHE A 62 -7.68 3.28 28.25
CA PHE A 62 -8.18 4.56 27.73
C PHE A 62 -9.17 4.34 26.58
N TYR A 63 -8.76 3.63 25.54
CA TYR A 63 -9.59 3.41 24.35
C TYR A 63 -10.86 2.60 24.68
N GLN A 64 -10.73 1.57 25.51
CA GLN A 64 -11.87 0.76 25.95
C GLN A 64 -12.88 1.60 26.73
N ARG A 65 -12.44 2.40 27.68
CA ARG A 65 -13.32 3.24 28.50
C ARG A 65 -13.97 4.36 27.70
N VAL A 66 -13.20 5.00 26.79
CA VAL A 66 -13.66 6.20 26.07
C VAL A 66 -14.47 5.84 24.83
N LEU A 67 -14.06 4.78 24.11
CA LEU A 67 -14.66 4.41 22.83
C LEU A 67 -15.42 3.07 22.84
N GLY A 68 -15.40 2.35 23.95
CA GLY A 68 -16.16 1.10 24.13
C GLY A 68 -15.67 -0.08 23.27
N CYS A 69 -14.42 -0.03 22.79
CA CYS A 69 -13.88 -1.10 21.96
C CYS A 69 -13.59 -2.38 22.73
N THR A 70 -13.61 -3.51 22.05
CA THR A 70 -13.13 -4.79 22.61
C THR A 70 -11.61 -4.87 22.47
N VAL A 71 -10.93 -5.30 23.53
CA VAL A 71 -9.48 -5.46 23.56
C VAL A 71 -9.10 -6.92 23.43
N ASN A 72 -8.37 -7.29 22.40
CA ASN A 72 -7.76 -8.59 22.20
C ASN A 72 -6.26 -8.48 22.54
N LYS A 73 -5.87 -9.02 23.68
CA LYS A 73 -4.47 -9.05 24.12
C LYS A 73 -3.67 -10.07 23.31
N ARG A 74 -2.48 -9.66 22.85
CA ARG A 74 -1.53 -10.47 22.10
C ARG A 74 -0.17 -10.39 22.75
N ASP A 75 0.71 -11.31 22.39
CA ASP A 75 2.11 -11.19 22.76
C ASP A 75 2.74 -9.97 22.05
N GLY A 76 3.24 -9.04 22.86
CA GLY A 76 3.88 -7.81 22.39
C GLY A 76 2.96 -6.72 21.82
N ASN A 77 1.64 -6.92 21.72
CA ASN A 77 0.71 -5.89 21.26
C ASN A 77 -0.73 -6.15 21.72
N ASN A 78 -1.59 -5.14 21.63
CA ASN A 78 -3.01 -5.28 21.83
C ASN A 78 -3.78 -4.80 20.60
N GLN A 79 -4.86 -5.52 20.27
CA GLN A 79 -5.76 -5.16 19.17
C GLN A 79 -7.08 -4.65 19.75
N LEU A 80 -7.45 -3.46 19.35
CA LEU A 80 -8.68 -2.79 19.78
C LEU A 80 -9.68 -2.80 18.63
N MET A 81 -10.74 -3.56 18.77
CA MET A 81 -11.70 -3.82 17.68
C MET A 81 -12.74 -2.72 17.58
N PHE A 82 -12.94 -2.23 16.35
CA PHE A 82 -13.95 -1.24 15.96
C PHE A 82 -14.73 -1.75 14.73
N GLY A 83 -15.67 -2.64 14.97
CA GLY A 83 -16.39 -3.30 13.87
C GLY A 83 -15.47 -4.18 13.02
N LYS A 84 -15.29 -3.79 11.74
CA LYS A 84 -14.42 -4.52 10.79
C LYS A 84 -12.97 -4.03 10.78
N SER A 85 -12.69 -2.89 11.40
CA SER A 85 -11.35 -2.31 11.51
C SER A 85 -10.86 -2.39 12.96
N PHE A 86 -9.56 -2.25 13.16
CA PHE A 86 -8.99 -2.27 14.50
C PHE A 86 -7.75 -1.37 14.59
N LEU A 87 -7.42 -0.97 15.82
CA LEU A 87 -6.13 -0.39 16.16
C LEU A 87 -5.22 -1.49 16.68
N VAL A 88 -3.95 -1.44 16.30
CA VAL A 88 -2.89 -2.24 16.92
C VAL A 88 -2.08 -1.29 17.80
N LEU A 89 -2.07 -1.53 19.10
CA LEU A 89 -1.20 -0.84 20.03
C LEU A 89 0.03 -1.70 20.28
N ARG A 90 1.22 -1.12 20.11
CA ARG A 90 2.49 -1.81 20.38
C ARG A 90 3.46 -0.87 21.12
N PRO A 91 4.33 -1.41 21.99
CA PRO A 91 5.38 -0.60 22.57
C PRO A 91 6.31 -0.06 21.48
N GLY A 92 6.64 1.23 21.53
CA GLY A 92 7.54 1.82 20.56
C GLY A 92 7.87 3.26 20.84
N LYS A 93 8.83 3.79 20.09
CA LYS A 93 9.30 5.19 20.22
C LYS A 93 9.34 5.87 18.87
N PRO A 94 8.96 7.17 18.83
CA PRO A 94 8.30 7.90 19.91
C PRO A 94 6.85 7.42 20.10
N PRO A 95 6.32 7.40 21.33
CA PRO A 95 4.93 7.05 21.58
C PRO A 95 3.99 8.08 20.94
N GLY A 96 2.80 7.62 20.55
CA GLY A 96 1.81 8.43 19.83
C GLY A 96 2.04 8.52 18.32
N LYS A 97 3.12 7.94 17.79
CA LYS A 97 3.39 7.89 16.35
C LYS A 97 2.63 6.72 15.71
N VAL A 98 2.11 6.95 14.50
CA VAL A 98 1.63 5.85 13.65
C VAL A 98 2.84 5.05 13.15
N ASP A 99 2.78 3.74 13.37
CA ASP A 99 3.79 2.80 12.90
C ASP A 99 3.54 2.48 11.42
N HIS A 100 2.34 2.02 11.10
CA HIS A 100 1.90 1.78 9.73
C HIS A 100 0.37 1.85 9.60
N LEU A 101 -0.08 2.00 8.35
CA LEU A 101 -1.45 1.83 7.93
C LEU A 101 -1.56 0.50 7.17
N ALA A 102 -2.62 -0.26 7.38
CA ALA A 102 -2.90 -1.48 6.65
C ALA A 102 -4.10 -1.32 5.71
N ILE A 103 -3.89 -1.61 4.44
CA ILE A 103 -4.92 -1.64 3.41
C ILE A 103 -5.38 -3.08 3.19
N GLY A 104 -6.68 -3.29 3.32
CA GLY A 104 -7.32 -4.57 3.04
C GLY A 104 -7.60 -4.74 1.55
N VAL A 105 -7.28 -5.92 1.04
CA VAL A 105 -7.47 -6.33 -0.37
C VAL A 105 -8.34 -7.57 -0.39
N ASP A 106 -9.31 -7.60 -1.30
CA ASP A 106 -10.13 -8.80 -1.54
C ASP A 106 -9.26 -9.91 -2.16
N ASN A 107 -9.52 -11.14 -1.73
CA ASN A 107 -8.81 -12.33 -2.22
C ASN A 107 -7.28 -12.18 -2.18
N PHE A 108 -6.76 -11.57 -1.11
CA PHE A 108 -5.34 -11.32 -0.95
C PHE A 108 -4.52 -12.61 -1.15
N ASN A 109 -3.61 -12.56 -2.11
CA ASN A 109 -2.57 -13.55 -2.31
C ASN A 109 -1.24 -12.81 -2.51
N GLN A 110 -0.26 -13.11 -1.66
CA GLN A 110 0.99 -12.36 -1.62
C GLN A 110 1.77 -12.41 -2.94
N ASP A 111 1.77 -13.56 -3.63
CA ASP A 111 2.52 -13.71 -4.88
C ASP A 111 1.90 -12.89 -6.00
N SER A 112 0.56 -12.94 -6.15
CA SER A 112 -0.16 -12.17 -7.16
C SER A 112 -0.06 -10.67 -6.90
N VAL A 113 -0.20 -10.24 -5.64
CA VAL A 113 -0.03 -8.82 -5.25
C VAL A 113 1.41 -8.37 -5.49
N THR A 114 2.40 -9.22 -5.21
CA THR A 114 3.82 -8.93 -5.51
C THR A 114 4.05 -8.73 -7.00
N ALA A 115 3.48 -9.60 -7.85
CA ALA A 115 3.60 -9.47 -9.30
C ALA A 115 2.98 -8.16 -9.81
N ASP A 116 1.79 -7.81 -9.30
CA ASP A 116 1.11 -6.57 -9.64
C ASP A 116 1.88 -5.33 -9.19
N LEU A 117 2.41 -5.32 -7.97
CA LEU A 117 3.25 -4.22 -7.47
C LEU A 117 4.47 -4.01 -8.35
N LYS A 118 5.17 -5.10 -8.70
CA LYS A 118 6.33 -5.03 -9.62
C LYS A 118 5.94 -4.50 -10.99
N ALA A 119 4.80 -4.90 -11.54
CA ALA A 119 4.28 -4.38 -12.80
C ALA A 119 3.98 -2.87 -12.73
N ARG A 120 3.62 -2.37 -11.54
CA ARG A 120 3.40 -0.93 -11.25
C ARG A 120 4.70 -0.19 -10.85
N GLY A 121 5.86 -0.86 -10.89
CA GLY A 121 7.16 -0.27 -10.54
C GLY A 121 7.43 -0.15 -9.04
N VAL A 122 6.68 -0.89 -8.21
CA VAL A 122 6.83 -0.89 -6.75
C VAL A 122 7.37 -2.24 -6.29
N SER A 123 8.35 -2.24 -5.40
CA SER A 123 8.89 -3.46 -4.78
C SER A 123 8.34 -3.57 -3.35
N PRO A 124 7.66 -4.67 -3.01
CA PRO A 124 7.21 -4.88 -1.64
C PRO A 124 8.38 -5.23 -0.72
N ILE A 125 8.26 -4.87 0.55
CA ILE A 125 9.12 -5.28 1.65
C ILE A 125 8.39 -6.39 2.40
N VAL A 126 9.08 -7.52 2.60
CA VAL A 126 8.58 -8.64 3.39
C VAL A 126 9.43 -8.73 4.64
N GLU A 127 8.80 -8.52 5.80
CA GLU A 127 9.51 -8.65 7.08
C GLU A 127 9.69 -10.13 7.45
N THR A 128 10.90 -10.45 7.90
CA THR A 128 11.20 -11.77 8.47
C THR A 128 10.43 -11.96 9.78
N GLY A 129 9.54 -12.94 9.80
CA GLY A 129 8.68 -13.19 10.98
C GLY A 129 7.19 -13.11 10.71
N GLY A 130 6.78 -12.85 9.47
CA GLY A 130 5.43 -13.14 8.99
C GLY A 130 4.34 -12.12 9.24
N SER A 131 4.64 -10.94 9.83
CA SER A 131 3.59 -9.95 10.09
C SER A 131 3.56 -8.76 9.12
N GLY A 132 4.50 -8.66 8.18
CA GLY A 132 4.60 -7.45 7.39
C GLY A 132 4.85 -7.67 5.90
N PHE A 133 3.82 -7.49 5.09
CA PHE A 133 3.93 -7.29 3.65
C PHE A 133 3.60 -5.83 3.37
N HIS A 134 4.64 -5.01 3.18
CA HIS A 134 4.52 -3.56 3.11
C HIS A 134 5.03 -3.01 1.78
N VAL A 135 4.51 -1.86 1.42
CA VAL A 135 5.11 -0.93 0.45
C VAL A 135 5.42 0.37 1.18
N VAL A 136 6.29 1.19 0.59
CA VAL A 136 6.61 2.50 1.13
C VAL A 136 6.04 3.55 0.20
N ASP A 137 5.34 4.53 0.74
CA ASP A 137 4.83 5.66 -0.03
C ASP A 137 5.96 6.62 -0.44
N PRO A 138 5.71 7.63 -1.28
CA PRO A 138 6.74 8.57 -1.73
C PRO A 138 7.45 9.35 -0.61
N ASP A 139 6.79 9.52 0.54
CA ASP A 139 7.36 10.22 1.70
C ASP A 139 8.02 9.28 2.72
N GLY A 140 8.11 7.98 2.39
CA GLY A 140 8.74 6.98 3.24
C GLY A 140 7.81 6.35 4.27
N PHE A 141 6.50 6.56 4.18
CA PHE A 141 5.54 5.99 5.13
C PHE A 141 5.21 4.53 4.79
N PRO A 142 5.28 3.58 5.76
CA PRO A 142 4.99 2.18 5.52
C PRO A 142 3.48 1.92 5.42
N VAL A 143 3.07 1.28 4.33
CA VAL A 143 1.70 0.85 4.07
C VAL A 143 1.68 -0.67 3.96
N GLN A 144 1.07 -1.32 4.92
CA GLN A 144 0.86 -2.77 4.89
C GLN A 144 -0.26 -3.11 3.90
N ILE A 145 -0.08 -4.18 3.14
CA ILE A 145 -1.12 -4.75 2.28
C ILE A 145 -1.51 -6.10 2.86
N THR A 146 -2.79 -6.31 3.11
CA THR A 146 -3.30 -7.51 3.77
C THR A 146 -4.68 -7.90 3.26
N SER A 147 -5.22 -9.02 3.69
CA SER A 147 -6.60 -9.41 3.38
C SER A 147 -7.60 -8.48 4.09
N VAL A 148 -8.73 -8.15 3.41
CA VAL A 148 -9.89 -7.50 4.07
C VAL A 148 -10.42 -8.31 5.25
N ASN A 149 -10.20 -9.63 5.23
CA ASN A 149 -10.62 -10.55 6.28
C ASN A 149 -9.55 -10.75 7.37
N ASN A 150 -8.43 -10.05 7.28
CA ASN A 150 -7.42 -10.12 8.32
C ASN A 150 -7.96 -9.48 9.60
N THR A 151 -8.18 -10.32 10.61
CA THR A 151 -8.60 -9.91 11.95
C THR A 151 -7.45 -9.84 12.92
N GLY A 152 -6.20 -9.97 12.40
CA GLY A 152 -5.00 -10.00 13.20
C GLY A 152 -4.88 -11.25 14.08
N ARG A 153 -5.52 -12.34 13.70
CA ARG A 153 -5.44 -13.62 14.43
C ARG A 153 -4.20 -14.38 14.06
#